data_60132ea237fffee4286774c773415efe
#
_entry.id   60132ea237fffee4286774c773415efe
#
_cell.length_a   1.000
_cell.length_b   1.000
_cell.length_c   1.000
_cell.angle_alpha   90.00
_cell.angle_beta   90.00
_cell.angle_gamma   90.00
#
_symmetry.space_group_name_H-M   'P 1'
#
loop_
_entity.id
_entity.type
_entity.pdbx_description
1 polymer ?
#
loop_
_entity_poly.entity_id
_entity_poly.type
_entity_poly.pdbx_seq_one_letter_code
_entity_poly.pdbx_strand_id
1 'polypeptide(L)'
;MTDNEYRTMYERSPQEAQTALFDEYLKYVYAIVYNKLRSCASREDIEECVGDTFSAVFISYDREGKFDGDLKGFIGTVASRKAIQMFRKLSSKSNSTVYIEDEATEFADSERMEENAERSETRSLLLRLIKSLGEPESTMVIQKYYYNMNSTEIAQKHSMSPSVVRVKCSRALKKLKELLSAEGYDLKEGNI
;
A
#
# COMPACT_ATOMS: atom_id res chain seq x y z
N MET A 1 12.20 -15.33 3.48
CA MET A 1 11.47 -16.29 4.40
C MET A 1 10.10 -16.62 3.82
N THR A 2 9.75 -17.89 3.80
CA THR A 2 8.42 -18.39 3.42
C THR A 2 7.55 -18.58 4.69
N ASP A 3 6.24 -18.71 4.52
CA ASP A 3 5.33 -19.01 5.64
C ASP A 3 5.73 -20.32 6.37
N ASN A 4 6.13 -21.32 5.60
CA ASN A 4 6.52 -22.62 6.16
C ASN A 4 7.85 -22.56 6.95
N GLU A 5 8.80 -21.76 6.51
CA GLU A 5 10.05 -21.51 7.25
C GLU A 5 9.77 -20.76 8.55
N TYR A 6 8.93 -19.72 8.49
CA TYR A 6 8.52 -18.98 9.69
C TYR A 6 7.83 -19.88 10.68
N ARG A 7 6.87 -20.70 10.24
CA ARG A 7 6.14 -21.64 11.08
C ARG A 7 7.06 -22.64 11.76
N THR A 8 8.00 -23.23 11.03
CA THR A 8 8.97 -24.18 11.59
C THR A 8 9.85 -23.54 12.67
N MET A 9 10.26 -22.30 12.46
CA MET A 9 11.00 -21.52 13.47
C MET A 9 10.12 -21.19 14.67
N TYR A 10 8.87 -20.76 14.43
CA TYR A 10 7.92 -20.37 15.47
C TYR A 10 7.58 -21.53 16.41
N GLU A 11 7.44 -22.75 15.90
CA GLU A 11 7.21 -23.96 16.70
C GLU A 11 8.38 -24.29 17.65
N ARG A 12 9.62 -23.86 17.31
CA ARG A 12 10.81 -24.03 18.16
C ARG A 12 10.98 -22.89 19.15
N SER A 13 10.89 -21.67 18.67
CA SER A 13 11.08 -20.45 19.45
C SER A 13 10.31 -19.29 18.78
N PRO A 14 9.13 -18.92 19.31
CA PRO A 14 8.38 -17.79 18.80
C PRO A 14 9.20 -16.49 18.73
N GLN A 15 10.04 -16.26 19.74
CA GLN A 15 10.88 -15.07 19.82
C GLN A 15 11.93 -15.00 18.71
N GLU A 16 12.60 -16.15 18.43
CA GLU A 16 13.59 -16.21 17.34
C GLU A 16 12.93 -16.02 15.97
N ALA A 17 11.76 -16.65 15.77
CA ALA A 17 11.01 -16.49 14.53
C ALA A 17 10.56 -15.02 14.30
N GLN A 18 10.05 -14.37 15.34
CA GLN A 18 9.66 -12.96 15.27
C GLN A 18 10.85 -12.04 15.00
N THR A 19 12.00 -12.30 15.62
CA THR A 19 13.23 -11.53 15.39
C THR A 19 13.70 -11.72 13.94
N ALA A 20 13.75 -12.95 13.46
CA ALA A 20 14.18 -13.24 12.08
C ALA A 20 13.25 -12.60 11.04
N LEU A 21 11.94 -12.63 11.27
CA LEU A 21 10.97 -11.97 10.40
C LEU A 21 11.14 -10.46 10.42
N PHE A 22 11.34 -9.87 11.59
CA PHE A 22 11.58 -8.44 11.75
C PHE A 22 12.82 -8.02 10.96
N ASP A 23 13.96 -8.70 11.16
CA ASP A 23 15.23 -8.36 10.51
C ASP A 23 15.13 -8.46 8.99
N GLU A 24 14.46 -9.51 8.47
CA GLU A 24 14.32 -9.70 7.04
C GLU A 24 13.42 -8.66 6.37
N TYR A 25 12.32 -8.29 7.03
CA TYR A 25 11.32 -7.42 6.42
C TYR A 25 11.36 -5.96 6.89
N LEU A 26 12.26 -5.58 7.82
CA LEU A 26 12.33 -4.22 8.36
C LEU A 26 12.47 -3.17 7.25
N LYS A 27 13.43 -3.34 6.34
CA LYS A 27 13.66 -2.40 5.24
C LYS A 27 12.45 -2.29 4.31
N TYR A 28 11.78 -3.40 4.04
CA TYR A 28 10.59 -3.47 3.20
C TYR A 28 9.41 -2.73 3.82
N VAL A 29 9.12 -2.99 5.10
CA VAL A 29 8.06 -2.31 5.86
C VAL A 29 8.36 -0.82 5.99
N TYR A 30 9.61 -0.47 6.34
CA TYR A 30 10.03 0.92 6.45
C TYR A 30 9.83 1.68 5.14
N ALA A 31 10.19 1.10 4.00
CA ALA A 31 10.00 1.73 2.69
C ALA A 31 8.52 1.98 2.37
N ILE A 32 7.62 1.04 2.69
CA ILE A 32 6.17 1.21 2.50
C ILE A 32 5.65 2.35 3.37
N VAL A 33 5.98 2.34 4.65
CA VAL A 33 5.52 3.34 5.64
C VAL A 33 6.06 4.72 5.28
N TYR A 34 7.36 4.82 5.03
CA TYR A 34 8.03 6.07 4.68
C TYR A 34 7.41 6.70 3.44
N ASN A 35 7.24 5.93 2.35
CA ASN A 35 6.67 6.45 1.10
C ASN A 35 5.24 7.02 1.27
N LYS A 36 4.49 6.55 2.25
CA LYS A 36 3.13 7.05 2.52
C LYS A 36 3.08 8.20 3.52
N LEU A 37 4.05 8.30 4.41
CA LEU A 37 4.01 9.23 5.55
C LEU A 37 5.01 10.39 5.45
N ARG A 38 6.02 10.33 4.59
CA ARG A 38 7.13 11.31 4.50
C ARG A 38 6.68 12.77 4.35
N SER A 39 5.50 13.02 3.79
CA SER A 39 4.97 14.37 3.58
C SER A 39 4.21 14.94 4.80
N CYS A 40 3.91 14.13 5.80
CA CYS A 40 3.02 14.55 6.90
C CYS A 40 3.41 14.02 8.28
N ALA A 41 4.45 13.18 8.38
CA ALA A 41 4.84 12.51 9.62
C ALA A 41 6.28 12.87 10.03
N SER A 42 6.56 12.88 11.32
CA SER A 42 7.90 12.93 11.86
C SER A 42 8.61 11.57 11.70
N ARG A 43 9.90 11.55 11.96
CA ARG A 43 10.67 10.30 11.99
C ARG A 43 10.15 9.34 13.05
N GLU A 44 9.81 9.85 14.20
CA GLU A 44 9.24 9.10 15.33
C GLU A 44 7.89 8.47 14.96
N ASP A 45 7.02 9.21 14.28
CA ASP A 45 5.74 8.67 13.79
C ASP A 45 5.95 7.51 12.80
N ILE A 46 6.96 7.61 11.93
CA ILE A 46 7.31 6.55 10.97
C ILE A 46 7.81 5.31 11.71
N GLU A 47 8.72 5.48 12.68
CA GLU A 47 9.26 4.39 13.49
C GLU A 47 8.15 3.72 14.33
N GLU A 48 7.24 4.50 14.93
CA GLU A 48 6.04 3.99 15.62
C GLU A 48 5.17 3.16 14.68
N CYS A 49 4.90 3.65 13.47
CA CYS A 49 4.09 2.95 12.48
C CYS A 49 4.72 1.63 12.03
N VAL A 50 6.05 1.58 11.89
CA VAL A 50 6.79 0.35 11.59
C VAL A 50 6.65 -0.65 12.74
N GLY A 51 6.85 -0.25 13.98
CA GLY A 51 6.65 -1.10 15.16
C GLY A 51 5.23 -1.63 15.28
N ASP A 52 4.23 -0.77 15.06
CA ASP A 52 2.81 -1.11 15.02
C ASP A 52 2.48 -2.14 13.92
N THR A 53 3.19 -2.04 12.79
CA THR A 53 3.02 -3.00 11.68
C THR A 53 3.47 -4.39 12.10
N PHE A 54 4.67 -4.54 12.65
CA PHE A 54 5.18 -5.84 13.10
C PHE A 54 4.35 -6.40 14.25
N SER A 55 3.95 -5.57 15.20
CA SER A 55 3.04 -6.00 16.29
C SER A 55 1.74 -6.57 15.73
N ALA A 56 1.14 -5.94 14.72
CA ALA A 56 -0.08 -6.44 14.10
C ALA A 56 0.15 -7.74 13.32
N VAL A 57 1.30 -7.89 12.65
CA VAL A 57 1.69 -9.13 11.95
C VAL A 57 1.81 -10.28 12.95
N PHE A 58 2.53 -10.08 14.04
CA PHE A 58 2.72 -11.11 15.08
C PHE A 58 1.41 -11.52 15.73
N ILE A 59 0.58 -10.56 16.15
CA ILE A 59 -0.75 -10.84 16.73
C ILE A 59 -1.63 -11.62 15.75
N SER A 60 -1.59 -11.29 14.45
CA SER A 60 -2.37 -12.03 13.44
C SER A 60 -1.91 -13.47 13.34
N TYR A 61 -0.60 -13.73 13.38
CA TYR A 61 -0.08 -15.07 13.34
C TYR A 61 -0.42 -15.87 14.61
N ASP A 62 -0.29 -15.27 15.78
CA ASP A 62 -0.64 -15.90 17.06
C ASP A 62 -2.11 -16.35 17.11
N ARG A 63 -3.01 -15.64 16.44
CA ARG A 63 -4.44 -15.96 16.38
C ARG A 63 -4.80 -17.03 15.36
N GLU A 64 -4.14 -17.04 14.22
CA GLU A 64 -4.52 -17.83 13.05
C GLU A 64 -3.56 -19.00 12.78
N GLY A 65 -2.33 -18.93 13.33
CA GLY A 65 -1.29 -19.96 13.16
C GLY A 65 -0.76 -20.08 11.74
N LYS A 66 -1.13 -19.14 10.85
CA LYS A 66 -0.70 -19.08 9.45
C LYS A 66 -0.88 -17.68 8.88
N PHE A 67 -0.16 -17.40 7.82
CA PHE A 67 -0.44 -16.26 6.97
C PHE A 67 -1.27 -16.70 5.75
N ASP A 68 -2.32 -15.96 5.43
CA ASP A 68 -3.09 -16.24 4.22
C ASP A 68 -2.28 -15.81 2.98
N GLY A 69 -1.83 -16.80 2.19
CA GLY A 69 -1.12 -16.59 0.95
C GLY A 69 0.36 -16.30 1.10
N ASP A 70 0.88 -15.31 0.36
CA ASP A 70 2.28 -14.91 0.40
C ASP A 70 2.58 -14.07 1.64
N LEU A 71 3.51 -14.52 2.48
CA LEU A 71 3.96 -13.84 3.69
C LEU A 71 4.38 -12.37 3.41
N LYS A 72 5.16 -12.15 2.34
CA LYS A 72 5.59 -10.79 1.96
C LYS A 72 4.42 -9.91 1.57
N GLY A 73 3.46 -10.44 0.82
CA GLY A 73 2.24 -9.75 0.42
C GLY A 73 1.35 -9.42 1.63
N PHE A 74 1.23 -10.35 2.58
CA PHE A 74 0.52 -10.12 3.83
C PHE A 74 1.14 -8.97 4.64
N ILE A 75 2.47 -9.02 4.87
CA ILE A 75 3.21 -7.96 5.59
C ILE A 75 3.03 -6.61 4.89
N GLY A 76 3.17 -6.57 3.56
CA GLY A 76 2.98 -5.36 2.77
C GLY A 76 1.57 -4.77 2.87
N THR A 77 0.56 -5.63 2.95
CA THR A 77 -0.84 -5.23 3.16
C THR A 77 -1.04 -4.61 4.53
N VAL A 78 -0.51 -5.24 5.59
CA VAL A 78 -0.57 -4.72 6.97
C VAL A 78 0.15 -3.38 7.06
N ALA A 79 1.38 -3.28 6.53
CA ALA A 79 2.15 -2.04 6.51
C ALA A 79 1.40 -0.90 5.81
N SER A 80 0.83 -1.17 4.64
CA SER A 80 0.04 -0.20 3.89
C SER A 80 -1.19 0.28 4.67
N ARG A 81 -1.91 -0.63 5.33
CA ARG A 81 -3.08 -0.28 6.15
C ARG A 81 -2.70 0.58 7.35
N LYS A 82 -1.64 0.22 8.07
CA LYS A 82 -1.14 0.98 9.23
C LYS A 82 -0.68 2.38 8.81
N ALA A 83 0.11 2.49 7.77
CA ALA A 83 0.54 3.78 7.23
C ALA A 83 -0.63 4.67 6.80
N ILE A 84 -1.66 4.11 6.17
CA ILE A 84 -2.85 4.86 5.79
C ILE A 84 -3.65 5.32 7.01
N GLN A 85 -3.78 4.48 8.04
CA GLN A 85 -4.44 4.87 9.29
C GLN A 85 -3.71 6.05 9.95
N MET A 86 -2.38 5.99 10.04
CA MET A 86 -1.56 7.07 10.59
C MET A 86 -1.65 8.33 9.72
N PHE A 87 -1.55 8.22 8.41
CA PHE A 87 -1.74 9.35 7.48
C PHE A 87 -3.07 10.07 7.74
N ARG A 88 -4.18 9.33 7.87
CA ARG A 88 -5.49 9.91 8.17
C ARG A 88 -5.53 10.62 9.52
N LYS A 89 -4.91 10.01 10.56
CA LYS A 89 -4.80 10.59 11.90
C LYS A 89 -4.04 11.91 11.88
N LEU A 90 -2.91 11.97 11.18
CA LEU A 90 -2.07 13.15 11.06
C LEU A 90 -2.72 14.23 10.19
N SER A 91 -3.27 13.86 9.04
CA SER A 91 -3.94 14.79 8.12
C SER A 91 -5.23 15.39 8.70
N SER A 92 -5.91 14.69 9.61
CA SER A 92 -7.09 15.23 10.30
C SER A 92 -6.73 16.27 11.36
N LYS A 93 -5.52 16.22 11.92
CA LYS A 93 -5.00 17.21 12.89
C LYS A 93 -4.48 18.49 12.23
N SER A 94 -3.96 18.35 11.02
CA SER A 94 -3.52 19.45 10.17
C SER A 94 -4.65 19.75 9.20
N ASN A 95 -5.33 20.87 9.29
CA ASN A 95 -6.40 21.32 8.37
C ASN A 95 -5.91 21.48 6.90
N SER A 96 -4.87 20.77 6.52
CA SER A 96 -4.26 20.75 5.19
C SER A 96 -4.97 19.74 4.30
N THR A 97 -5.67 20.25 3.32
CA THR A 97 -6.03 19.49 2.12
C THR A 97 -4.71 19.12 1.44
N VAL A 98 -4.25 17.89 1.62
CA VAL A 98 -3.06 17.41 0.93
C VAL A 98 -3.41 17.27 -0.54
N TYR A 99 -3.03 18.30 -1.30
CA TYR A 99 -3.00 18.19 -2.75
C TYR A 99 -1.92 17.17 -3.12
N ILE A 100 -2.24 16.27 -4.04
CA ILE A 100 -1.26 15.40 -4.69
C ILE A 100 -0.49 16.30 -5.68
N GLU A 101 0.43 17.08 -5.15
CA GLU A 101 1.42 17.75 -6.00
C GLU A 101 2.57 16.78 -6.29
N ASP A 102 3.01 16.81 -7.54
CA ASP A 102 4.06 16.02 -8.17
C ASP A 102 5.41 16.01 -7.42
N GLU A 103 5.51 15.31 -6.31
CA GLU A 103 6.81 14.95 -5.72
C GLU A 103 7.02 13.43 -5.78
N ALA A 104 7.10 12.94 -7.01
CA ALA A 104 7.65 11.61 -7.29
C ALA A 104 9.14 11.74 -7.63
N THR A 105 9.94 12.38 -6.76
CA THR A 105 11.38 12.45 -6.96
C THR A 105 12.14 12.05 -5.71
N GLU A 106 13.07 11.10 -5.95
CA GLU A 106 14.27 10.77 -5.20
C GLU A 106 14.12 9.96 -3.91
N PHE A 107 14.20 8.64 -4.08
CA PHE A 107 15.11 7.83 -3.26
C PHE A 107 15.73 6.77 -4.17
N ALA A 108 16.84 7.15 -4.79
CA ALA A 108 17.78 6.22 -5.39
C ALA A 108 18.64 5.65 -4.25
N ASP A 109 18.34 4.43 -3.82
CA ASP A 109 19.32 3.62 -3.13
C ASP A 109 20.23 3.04 -4.22
N SER A 110 21.52 3.34 -4.16
CA SER A 110 22.50 3.22 -5.25
C SER A 110 22.86 1.80 -5.70
N GLU A 111 22.18 0.77 -5.22
CA GLU A 111 22.51 -0.62 -5.53
C GLU A 111 21.54 -1.34 -6.50
N ARG A 112 20.50 -0.65 -7.03
CA ARG A 112 19.52 -1.27 -7.94
C ARG A 112 19.04 -0.32 -9.04
N MET A 113 19.97 0.27 -9.78
CA MET A 113 19.61 1.27 -10.82
C MET A 113 18.71 0.72 -11.93
N GLU A 114 18.90 -0.53 -12.38
CA GLU A 114 18.08 -1.12 -13.44
C GLU A 114 16.67 -1.48 -12.96
N GLU A 115 16.54 -2.11 -11.80
CA GLU A 115 15.23 -2.47 -11.20
C GLU A 115 14.42 -1.23 -10.80
N ASN A 116 15.07 -0.13 -10.43
CA ASN A 116 14.44 1.15 -10.13
C ASN A 116 13.96 1.89 -11.39
N ALA A 117 14.69 1.77 -12.52
CA ALA A 117 14.28 2.39 -13.78
C ALA A 117 12.99 1.73 -14.33
N GLU A 118 12.94 0.41 -14.40
CA GLU A 118 11.76 -0.33 -14.86
C GLU A 118 10.52 -0.10 -13.96
N ARG A 119 10.73 -0.07 -12.63
CA ARG A 119 9.66 0.29 -11.67
C ARG A 119 9.20 1.74 -11.80
N SER A 120 10.11 2.66 -12.11
CA SER A 120 9.79 4.06 -12.34
C SER A 120 8.97 4.24 -13.62
N GLU A 121 9.33 3.53 -14.70
CA GLU A 121 8.59 3.54 -15.95
C GLU A 121 7.18 2.96 -15.78
N THR A 122 7.07 1.79 -15.14
CA THR A 122 5.79 1.14 -14.84
C THR A 122 4.90 2.05 -13.98
N ARG A 123 5.48 2.71 -12.96
CA ARG A 123 4.75 3.65 -12.12
C ARG A 123 4.27 4.86 -12.91
N SER A 124 5.13 5.44 -13.73
CA SER A 124 4.80 6.59 -14.57
C SER A 124 3.72 6.26 -15.58
N LEU A 125 3.80 5.08 -16.21
CA LEU A 125 2.77 4.55 -17.08
C LEU A 125 1.43 4.42 -16.33
N LEU A 126 1.43 3.75 -15.17
CA LEU A 126 0.22 3.54 -14.38
C LEU A 126 -0.45 4.87 -13.99
N LEU A 127 0.33 5.86 -13.54
CA LEU A 127 -0.19 7.17 -13.19
C LEU A 127 -0.76 7.91 -14.40
N ARG A 128 -0.11 7.81 -15.58
CA ARG A 128 -0.62 8.35 -16.84
C ARG A 128 -1.95 7.73 -17.22
N LEU A 129 -2.06 6.40 -17.11
CA LEU A 129 -3.29 5.68 -17.42
C LEU A 129 -4.41 6.01 -16.41
N ILE A 130 -4.10 6.16 -15.13
CA ILE A 130 -5.08 6.61 -14.14
C ILE A 130 -5.56 8.04 -14.47
N LYS A 131 -4.66 8.97 -14.79
CA LYS A 131 -5.02 10.35 -15.19
C LYS A 131 -5.92 10.35 -16.45
N SER A 132 -5.71 9.42 -17.39
CA SER A 132 -6.54 9.31 -18.61
C SER A 132 -7.97 8.84 -18.36
N LEU A 133 -8.29 8.33 -17.17
CA LEU A 133 -9.68 7.99 -16.80
C LEU A 133 -10.57 9.24 -16.70
N GLY A 134 -9.96 10.43 -16.47
CA GLY A 134 -10.67 11.68 -16.22
C GLY A 134 -11.20 11.80 -14.79
N GLU A 135 -11.62 13.02 -14.43
CA GLU A 135 -12.23 13.29 -13.13
C GLU A 135 -13.74 13.01 -13.17
N PRO A 136 -14.34 12.53 -12.07
CA PRO A 136 -13.73 12.26 -10.76
C PRO A 136 -13.14 10.84 -10.61
N GLU A 137 -13.19 10.02 -11.66
CA GLU A 137 -12.82 8.60 -11.61
C GLU A 137 -11.34 8.40 -11.27
N SER A 138 -10.43 9.22 -11.81
CA SER A 138 -8.99 9.15 -11.52
C SER A 138 -8.71 9.38 -10.03
N THR A 139 -9.26 10.43 -9.46
CA THR A 139 -9.14 10.74 -8.03
C THR A 139 -9.78 9.66 -7.15
N MET A 140 -10.96 9.15 -7.51
CA MET A 140 -11.63 8.08 -6.77
C MET A 140 -10.84 6.78 -6.75
N VAL A 141 -10.18 6.41 -7.85
CA VAL A 141 -9.32 5.22 -7.92
C VAL A 141 -8.14 5.38 -6.98
N ILE A 142 -7.45 6.52 -7.01
CA ILE A 142 -6.35 6.81 -6.10
C ILE A 142 -6.82 6.78 -4.64
N GLN A 143 -7.93 7.43 -4.32
CA GLN A 143 -8.48 7.46 -2.96
C GLN A 143 -8.80 6.05 -2.47
N LYS A 144 -9.39 5.21 -3.32
CA LYS A 144 -9.79 3.86 -2.93
C LYS A 144 -8.60 2.91 -2.80
N TYR A 145 -7.70 2.87 -3.77
CA TYR A 145 -6.67 1.83 -3.87
C TYR A 145 -5.32 2.25 -3.31
N TYR A 146 -4.98 3.53 -3.39
CA TYR A 146 -3.74 4.03 -2.80
C TYR A 146 -3.94 4.49 -1.35
N TYR A 147 -5.00 5.28 -1.07
CA TYR A 147 -5.33 5.73 0.28
C TYR A 147 -6.28 4.81 1.05
N ASN A 148 -6.70 3.68 0.45
CA ASN A 148 -7.60 2.69 1.03
C ASN A 148 -8.87 3.29 1.67
N MET A 149 -9.38 4.37 1.09
CA MET A 149 -10.63 5.00 1.54
C MET A 149 -11.82 4.09 1.22
N ASN A 150 -12.76 3.98 2.15
CA ASN A 150 -14.00 3.27 1.87
C ASN A 150 -14.95 4.12 1.00
N SER A 151 -15.96 3.47 0.43
CA SER A 151 -16.89 4.14 -0.49
C SER A 151 -17.71 5.26 0.18
N THR A 152 -17.91 5.23 1.48
CA THR A 152 -18.61 6.27 2.23
C THR A 152 -17.74 7.51 2.38
N GLU A 153 -16.47 7.33 2.72
CA GLU A 153 -15.50 8.43 2.83
C GLU A 153 -15.29 9.14 1.50
N ILE A 154 -15.18 8.37 0.40
CA ILE A 154 -15.07 8.93 -0.96
C ILE A 154 -16.36 9.68 -1.34
N ALA A 155 -17.50 9.09 -1.04
CA ALA A 155 -18.81 9.69 -1.32
C ALA A 155 -18.98 11.06 -0.66
N GLN A 156 -18.56 11.21 0.58
CA GLN A 156 -18.58 12.49 1.30
C GLN A 156 -17.72 13.55 0.59
N LYS A 157 -16.50 13.18 0.15
CA LYS A 157 -15.58 14.11 -0.54
C LYS A 157 -16.09 14.55 -1.91
N HIS A 158 -16.83 13.70 -2.61
CA HIS A 158 -17.32 13.97 -3.96
C HIS A 158 -18.81 14.32 -4.03
N SER A 159 -19.48 14.51 -2.87
CA SER A 159 -20.93 14.80 -2.80
C SER A 159 -21.77 13.80 -3.59
N MET A 160 -21.45 12.52 -3.47
CA MET A 160 -22.12 11.41 -4.15
C MET A 160 -22.66 10.39 -3.15
N SER A 161 -23.47 9.43 -3.60
CA SER A 161 -23.82 8.29 -2.77
C SER A 161 -22.74 7.20 -2.80
N PRO A 162 -22.57 6.40 -1.72
CA PRO A 162 -21.59 5.30 -1.71
C PRO A 162 -21.82 4.25 -2.80
N SER A 163 -23.08 4.06 -3.24
CA SER A 163 -23.41 3.17 -4.35
C SER A 163 -22.89 3.68 -5.68
N VAL A 164 -23.01 4.97 -5.94
CA VAL A 164 -22.46 5.62 -7.15
C VAL A 164 -20.94 5.51 -7.16
N VAL A 165 -20.27 5.75 -6.03
CA VAL A 165 -18.80 5.59 -5.91
C VAL A 165 -18.38 4.17 -6.26
N ARG A 166 -19.07 3.13 -5.71
CA ARG A 166 -18.76 1.72 -6.04
C ARG A 166 -18.85 1.44 -7.54
N VAL A 167 -19.92 1.90 -8.17
CA VAL A 167 -20.13 1.69 -9.61
C VAL A 167 -19.07 2.41 -10.44
N LYS A 168 -18.77 3.68 -10.12
CA LYS A 168 -17.74 4.47 -10.81
C LYS A 168 -16.36 3.85 -10.66
N CYS A 169 -15.95 3.47 -9.45
CA CYS A 169 -14.68 2.80 -9.22
C CYS A 169 -14.58 1.46 -9.97
N SER A 170 -15.64 0.66 -9.99
CA SER A 170 -15.65 -0.62 -10.73
C SER A 170 -15.48 -0.41 -12.23
N ARG A 171 -16.20 0.56 -12.82
CA ARG A 171 -16.05 0.91 -14.25
C ARG A 171 -14.68 1.45 -14.57
N ALA A 172 -14.14 2.32 -13.69
CA ALA A 172 -12.81 2.89 -13.84
C ALA A 172 -11.71 1.80 -13.82
N LEU A 173 -11.82 0.82 -12.92
CA LEU A 173 -10.89 -0.32 -12.90
C LEU A 173 -10.98 -1.18 -14.15
N LYS A 174 -12.19 -1.46 -14.64
CA LYS A 174 -12.35 -2.21 -15.89
C LYS A 174 -11.66 -1.50 -17.05
N LYS A 175 -11.88 -0.19 -17.19
CA LYS A 175 -11.22 0.64 -18.20
C LYS A 175 -9.70 0.67 -18.03
N LEU A 176 -9.21 0.78 -16.77
CA LEU A 176 -7.77 0.76 -16.48
C LEU A 176 -7.14 -0.59 -16.85
N LYS A 177 -7.85 -1.71 -16.58
CA LYS A 177 -7.42 -3.05 -17.00
C LYS A 177 -7.29 -3.17 -18.52
N GLU A 178 -8.27 -2.66 -19.27
CA GLU A 178 -8.25 -2.62 -20.75
C GLU A 178 -7.07 -1.80 -21.27
N LEU A 179 -6.80 -0.63 -20.66
CA LEU A 179 -5.67 0.22 -21.01
C LEU A 179 -4.32 -0.45 -20.71
N LEU A 180 -4.17 -1.12 -19.56
CA LEU A 180 -2.96 -1.84 -19.20
C LEU A 180 -2.71 -3.03 -20.13
N SER A 181 -3.75 -3.76 -20.52
CA SER A 181 -3.64 -4.85 -21.49
C SER A 181 -3.20 -4.35 -22.88
N ALA A 182 -3.65 -3.18 -23.29
CA ALA A 182 -3.23 -2.54 -24.54
C ALA A 182 -1.74 -2.13 -24.53
N GLU A 183 -1.19 -1.83 -23.37
CA GLU A 183 0.25 -1.53 -23.14
C GLU A 183 1.09 -2.81 -22.92
N GLY A 184 0.49 -4.02 -23.10
CA GLY A 184 1.19 -5.30 -22.99
C GLY A 184 1.28 -5.89 -21.57
N TYR A 185 0.58 -5.30 -20.60
CA TYR A 185 0.52 -5.83 -19.23
C TYR A 185 -0.62 -6.83 -19.08
N ASP A 186 -0.29 -8.11 -19.03
CA ASP A 186 -1.27 -9.19 -18.82
C ASP A 186 -1.57 -9.33 -17.31
N LEU A 187 -2.70 -8.79 -16.88
CA LEU A 187 -3.18 -8.94 -15.51
C LEU A 187 -3.86 -10.29 -15.36
N LYS A 188 -3.13 -11.32 -14.93
CA LYS A 188 -3.70 -12.62 -14.58
C LYS A 188 -4.84 -12.43 -13.57
N GLU A 189 -5.98 -13.03 -13.85
CA GLU A 189 -7.12 -13.06 -12.94
C GLU A 189 -6.71 -13.79 -11.65
N GLY A 190 -6.58 -13.07 -10.55
CA GLY A 190 -6.30 -13.67 -9.25
C GLY A 190 -5.76 -12.78 -8.13
N ASN A 191 -5.40 -11.54 -8.38
CA ASN A 191 -4.79 -10.67 -7.35
C ASN A 191 -5.42 -9.28 -7.27
N ILE A 192 -6.73 -9.20 -7.01
CA ILE A 192 -7.38 -7.95 -6.57
C ILE A 192 -8.25 -8.24 -5.36
#